data_66c4315c41ba78d8ebe9d0104c96fbaa
#
_entry.id   66c4315c41ba78d8ebe9d0104c96fbaa
#
_cell.length_a   1.000
_cell.length_b   1.000
_cell.length_c   1.000
_cell.angle_alpha   90.00
_cell.angle_beta   90.00
_cell.angle_gamma   90.00
#
_symmetry.space_group_name_H-M   'P 1'
#
loop_
_entity.id
_entity.type
_entity.pdbx_description
1 polymer ?
#
loop_
_entity_poly.entity_id
_entity_poly.type
_entity_poly.pdbx_seq_one_letter_code
_entity_poly.pdbx_strand_id
1 'polypeptide(L)' 'MELEKIKIRHVMEHYEAFVNGQFVVSGDTFNEMLEDLRKMGYVL' A
#
# COMPACT_ATOMS: atom_id res chain seq x y z
N MET A 1 14.48 7.47 -15.57
CA MET A 1 13.08 7.47 -15.12
C MET A 1 12.94 6.58 -13.90
N GLU A 2 12.32 7.10 -12.88
CA GLU A 2 12.11 6.33 -11.67
C GLU A 2 10.69 5.79 -11.61
N LEU A 3 10.59 4.54 -11.21
CA LEU A 3 9.30 3.90 -11.00
C LEU A 3 9.05 3.82 -9.50
N GLU A 4 7.82 4.08 -9.11
CA GLU A 4 7.46 3.94 -7.72
C GLU A 4 7.51 2.49 -7.31
N LYS A 5 8.15 2.21 -6.19
CA LYS A 5 8.22 0.87 -5.66
C LYS A 5 7.16 0.71 -4.59
N ILE A 6 6.12 -0.02 -4.91
CA ILE A 6 5.05 -0.27 -3.97
C ILE A 6 5.29 -1.62 -3.33
N LYS A 7 5.41 -1.61 -2.03
CA LYS A 7 5.67 -2.81 -1.26
C LYS A 7 4.55 -3.02 -0.27
N ILE A 8 4.05 -4.25 -0.21
CA ILE A 8 2.95 -4.57 0.67
C ILE A 8 3.44 -5.58 1.70
N ARG A 9 3.10 -5.30 2.95
CA ARG A 9 3.51 -6.13 4.06
C ARG A 9 2.28 -6.64 4.80
N HIS A 10 2.25 -7.92 5.05
CA HIS A 10 1.18 -8.53 5.84
C HIS A 10 1.68 -8.66 7.27
N VAL A 11 1.04 -7.95 8.19
CA VAL A 11 1.45 -7.94 9.58
C VAL A 11 0.27 -8.40 10.44
N MET A 12 0.39 -9.59 11.00
CA MET A 12 -0.64 -10.14 11.89
C MET A 12 -2.05 -10.02 11.28
N GLU A 13 -2.82 -9.03 11.71
CA GLU A 13 -4.21 -8.90 11.31
C GLU A 13 -4.47 -7.78 10.31
N HIS A 14 -3.42 -7.20 9.75
CA HIS A 14 -3.63 -6.10 8.82
C HIS A 14 -2.55 -6.09 7.74
N TYR A 15 -2.78 -5.24 6.76
CA TYR A 15 -1.82 -5.07 5.66
C TYR A 15 -1.33 -3.64 5.68
N GLU A 16 -0.05 -3.47 5.34
CA GLU A 16 0.56 -2.16 5.27
C GLU A 16 1.15 -1.96 3.88
N ALA A 17 1.03 -0.76 3.36
CA ALA A 17 1.59 -0.45 2.05
C ALA A 17 2.66 0.62 2.20
N PHE A 18 3.76 0.40 1.51
CA PHE A 18 4.90 1.31 1.51
C PHE A 18 5.20 1.72 0.09
N VAL A 19 5.50 2.98 -0.10
CA VAL A 19 5.92 3.49 -1.41
C VAL A 19 7.30 4.08 -1.25
N ASN A 20 8.25 3.54 -2.01
CA ASN A 20 9.65 3.95 -1.95
C ASN A 20 10.22 3.90 -0.54
N GLY A 21 9.80 2.89 0.21
CA GLY A 21 10.30 2.70 1.56
C GLY A 21 9.58 3.47 2.65
N GLN A 22 8.56 4.24 2.28
CA GLN A 22 7.81 5.03 3.25
C GLN A 22 6.40 4.49 3.41
N PHE A 23 5.96 4.39 4.65
CA PHE A 23 4.62 3.94 4.96
C PHE A 23 3.59 4.96 4.43
N VAL A 24 2.56 4.47 3.76
CA VAL A 24 1.53 5.35 3.22
C VAL A 24 0.13 5.01 3.71
N VAL A 25 -0.19 3.72 3.81
CA VAL A 25 -1.55 3.34 4.20
C VAL A 25 -1.57 1.94 4.77
N SER A 26 -2.56 1.66 5.59
CA SER A 26 -2.79 0.31 6.09
C SER A 26 -4.29 0.01 6.01
N GLY A 27 -4.62 -1.27 6.04
CA GLY A 27 -6.01 -1.70 6.01
C GLY A 27 -6.15 -3.07 6.66
N ASP A 28 -7.34 -3.36 7.15
CA ASP A 28 -7.59 -4.65 7.80
C ASP A 28 -7.60 -5.79 6.79
N THR A 29 -7.99 -5.51 5.57
CA THR A 29 -7.96 -6.51 4.51
C THR A 29 -7.13 -5.98 3.35
N PHE A 30 -6.68 -6.92 2.52
CA PHE A 30 -5.90 -6.56 1.35
C PHE A 30 -6.68 -5.63 0.42
N ASN A 31 -7.97 -5.92 0.22
CA ASN A 31 -8.81 -5.11 -0.65
C ASN A 31 -8.98 -3.69 -0.13
N GLU A 32 -9.16 -3.55 1.17
CA GLU A 32 -9.30 -2.22 1.76
C GLU A 32 -8.02 -1.40 1.57
N MET A 33 -6.89 -2.04 1.79
CA MET A 33 -5.61 -1.39 1.62
C MET A 33 -5.41 -0.96 0.16
N LEU A 34 -5.76 -1.84 -0.79
CA LEU A 34 -5.63 -1.52 -2.22
C LEU A 34 -6.54 -0.36 -2.63
N GLU A 35 -7.76 -0.34 -2.11
CA GLU A 35 -8.68 0.73 -2.44
C GLU A 35 -8.16 2.08 -1.96
N ASP A 36 -7.59 2.10 -0.78
CA ASP A 36 -7.02 3.33 -0.25
C ASP A 36 -5.84 3.80 -1.07
N LEU A 37 -5.00 2.86 -1.51
CA LEU A 37 -3.88 3.21 -2.38
C LEU A 37 -4.37 3.84 -3.68
N ARG A 38 -5.43 3.29 -4.26
CA ARG A 38 -5.98 3.83 -5.50
C ARG A 38 -6.54 5.22 -5.29
N LYS A 39 -7.20 5.44 -4.15
CA LYS A 39 -7.74 6.76 -3.83
C LYS A 39 -6.64 7.79 -3.68
N MET A 40 -5.48 7.36 -3.28
CA MET A 40 -4.33 8.23 -3.15
C MET A 40 -3.64 8.50 -4.49
N GLY A 41 -4.06 7.81 -5.55
CA GLY A 41 -3.52 8.05 -6.87
C GLY A 41 -2.46 7.07 -7.34
N TYR A 42 -2.20 6.03 -6.58
CA TYR A 42 -1.23 5.04 -7.00
C TYR A 42 -1.87 4.03 -7.94
N VAL A 43 -1.11 3.63 -8.94
CA VAL A 43 -1.55 2.64 -9.92
C VAL A 43 -0.98 1.29 -9.54
N LEU A 44 -1.87 0.33 -9.37
CA LEU A 44 -1.47 -1.03 -8.98
C LEU A 44 -1.80 -2.03 -10.07
#